data_78b842d18d141ec59c6f8c6377b521d8
#
_entry.id   78b842d18d141ec59c6f8c6377b521d8
#
_cell.length_a   1.000
_cell.length_b   1.000
_cell.length_c   1.000
_cell.angle_alpha   90.00
_cell.angle_beta   90.00
_cell.angle_gamma   90.00
#
_symmetry.space_group_name_H-M   'P 1'
#
loop_
_entity.id
_entity.type
_entity.pdbx_description
1 polymer ?
#
loop_
_entity_poly.entity_id
_entity_poly.type
_entity_poly.pdbx_seq_one_letter_code
_entity_poly.pdbx_strand_id
1 'polypeptide(L)'
;MRVGITLPQVGEQATRANVIELAKTADKEGIDSLWVLDRLLWPLKPQTPYRGTHDGTLPVSAQRVFDPIDLLTFAAANTEKIKLGTSVIDMLFHNPVILAK
;
A
#
# COMPACT_ATOMS: atom_id res chain seq x y z
N MET A 1 -10.34 -15.84 13.86
CA MET A 1 -10.53 -14.88 12.74
C MET A 1 -9.16 -14.30 12.42
N ARG A 2 -8.85 -14.09 11.16
CA ARG A 2 -7.59 -13.43 10.74
C ARG A 2 -7.91 -11.99 10.34
N VAL A 3 -7.06 -11.05 10.77
CA VAL A 3 -7.25 -9.61 10.52
C VAL A 3 -6.02 -9.07 9.80
N GLY A 4 -6.25 -8.43 8.67
CA GLY A 4 -5.24 -7.68 7.94
C GLY A 4 -5.59 -6.19 7.89
N ILE A 5 -4.59 -5.33 7.92
CA ILE A 5 -4.76 -3.88 7.80
C ILE A 5 -3.85 -3.32 6.70
N THR A 6 -4.25 -2.21 6.11
CA THR A 6 -3.43 -1.50 5.12
C THR A 6 -2.43 -0.56 5.78
N LEU A 7 -1.21 -0.52 5.23
CA LEU A 7 -0.21 0.48 5.61
C LEU A 7 -0.62 1.87 5.15
N PRO A 8 -0.19 2.94 5.86
CA PRO A 8 -0.44 4.33 5.45
C PRO A 8 0.42 4.68 4.24
N GLN A 9 -0.07 4.31 3.06
CA GLN A 9 0.66 4.33 1.79
C GLN A 9 0.34 5.57 0.95
N VAL A 10 -0.82 6.20 1.19
CA VAL A 10 -1.40 7.20 0.29
C VAL A 10 -1.52 8.57 0.95
N GLY A 11 -1.19 9.63 0.21
CA GLY A 11 -1.42 11.01 0.61
C GLY A 11 -0.52 11.48 1.76
N GLU A 12 -1.06 12.38 2.58
CA GLU A 12 -0.31 13.01 3.69
C GLU A 12 0.05 12.01 4.80
N GLN A 13 -0.74 10.94 4.96
CA GLN A 13 -0.47 9.89 5.93
C GLN A 13 0.69 8.98 5.52
N ALA A 14 1.09 9.03 4.26
CA ALA A 14 2.24 8.28 3.73
C ALA A 14 3.55 8.91 4.21
N THR A 15 3.88 8.70 5.46
CA THR A 15 5.14 9.15 6.07
C THR A 15 5.91 7.98 6.66
N ARG A 16 7.24 8.11 6.70
CA ARG A 16 8.11 7.13 7.34
C ARG A 16 7.68 6.84 8.78
N ALA A 17 7.34 7.87 9.55
CA ALA A 17 6.97 7.73 10.95
C ALA A 17 5.68 6.92 11.11
N ASN A 18 4.64 7.26 10.36
CA ASN A 18 3.35 6.56 10.41
C ASN A 18 3.47 5.10 9.98
N VAL A 19 4.29 4.82 8.97
CA VAL A 19 4.54 3.43 8.51
C VAL A 19 5.21 2.61 9.61
N ILE A 20 6.27 3.13 10.23
CA ILE A 20 6.98 2.43 11.32
C ILE A 20 6.06 2.20 12.51
N GLU A 21 5.35 3.23 12.94
CA GLU A 21 4.46 3.17 14.11
C GLU A 21 3.38 2.12 13.89
N LEU A 22 2.67 2.20 12.76
CA LEU A 22 1.61 1.23 12.45
C LEU A 22 2.16 -0.19 12.33
N ALA A 23 3.26 -0.38 11.59
CA ALA A 23 3.81 -1.71 11.37
C ALA A 23 4.26 -2.38 12.68
N LYS A 24 5.00 -1.65 13.52
CA LYS A 24 5.45 -2.17 14.83
C LYS A 24 4.29 -2.43 15.78
N THR A 25 3.31 -1.53 15.83
CA THR A 25 2.13 -1.69 16.68
C THR A 25 1.32 -2.91 16.22
N ALA A 26 1.06 -3.05 14.93
CA ALA A 26 0.33 -4.18 14.39
C ALA A 26 1.02 -5.53 14.66
N ASP A 27 2.34 -5.59 14.49
CA ASP A 27 3.13 -6.79 14.77
C ASP A 27 3.09 -7.17 16.26
N LYS A 28 3.23 -6.17 17.15
CA LYS A 28 3.16 -6.35 18.60
C LYS A 28 1.78 -6.80 19.08
N GLU A 29 0.72 -6.18 18.55
CA GLU A 29 -0.68 -6.48 18.94
C GLU A 29 -1.22 -7.76 18.28
N GLY A 30 -0.43 -8.45 17.45
CA GLY A 30 -0.79 -9.73 16.86
C GLY A 30 -1.78 -9.63 15.69
N ILE A 31 -1.76 -8.53 14.96
CA ILE A 31 -2.44 -8.43 13.66
C ILE A 31 -1.80 -9.43 12.69
N ASP A 32 -2.61 -10.15 11.90
CA ASP A 32 -2.10 -11.22 11.05
C ASP A 32 -1.29 -10.72 9.85
N SER A 33 -1.67 -9.59 9.26
CA SER A 33 -1.05 -9.14 8.01
C SER A 33 -1.17 -7.65 7.73
N LEU A 34 -0.14 -7.10 7.07
CA LEU A 34 -0.10 -5.75 6.49
C LEU A 34 -0.23 -5.82 4.98
N TRP A 35 -0.99 -4.90 4.42
CA TRP A 35 -1.31 -4.87 3.01
C TRP A 35 -0.98 -3.52 2.38
N VAL A 36 -0.58 -3.58 1.12
CA VAL A 36 -0.33 -2.40 0.28
C VAL A 36 -1.05 -2.55 -1.06
N LEU A 37 -1.23 -1.45 -1.76
CA LEU A 37 -1.77 -1.40 -3.12
C LEU A 37 -0.72 -0.85 -4.09
N ASP A 38 -0.89 -1.12 -5.37
CA ASP A 38 -0.10 -0.52 -6.43
C ASP A 38 -0.93 0.55 -7.15
N ARG A 39 -0.29 1.67 -7.42
CA ARG A 39 -0.83 2.75 -8.27
C ARG A 39 0.32 3.45 -8.98
N LEU A 40 0.46 3.17 -10.25
CA LEU A 40 1.53 3.72 -11.05
C LEU A 40 1.20 5.09 -11.64
N LEU A 41 -0.05 5.31 -12.05
CA LEU A 41 -0.43 6.48 -12.82
C LEU A 41 -1.52 7.31 -12.14
N TRP A 42 -1.40 8.63 -12.29
CA TRP A 42 -2.46 9.59 -11.99
C TRP A 42 -3.02 10.14 -13.30
N PRO A 43 -4.30 9.92 -13.63
CA PRO A 43 -4.90 10.45 -14.84
C PRO A 43 -5.14 11.96 -14.72
N LEU A 44 -4.56 12.74 -15.63
CA LEU A 44 -4.78 14.20 -15.68
C LEU A 44 -6.20 14.57 -16.16
N LYS A 45 -6.77 13.75 -17.04
CA LYS A 45 -8.11 13.92 -17.58
C LYS A 45 -8.83 12.58 -17.61
N PRO A 46 -9.37 12.14 -16.46
CA PRO A 46 -10.06 10.84 -16.39
C PRO A 46 -11.30 10.85 -17.30
N GLN A 47 -11.45 9.83 -18.12
CA GLN A 47 -12.59 9.66 -19.03
C GLN A 47 -13.77 8.95 -18.37
N THR A 48 -13.51 8.26 -17.24
CA THR A 48 -14.51 7.52 -16.49
C THR A 48 -14.53 7.96 -15.04
N PRO A 49 -15.70 8.03 -14.40
CA PRO A 49 -15.79 8.33 -12.98
C PRO A 49 -15.07 7.29 -12.13
N TYR A 50 -14.43 7.74 -11.06
CA TYR A 50 -13.82 6.87 -10.08
C TYR A 50 -14.90 6.29 -9.15
N ARG A 51 -14.99 4.96 -9.10
CA ARG A 51 -16.04 4.27 -8.34
C ARG A 51 -15.85 4.30 -6.82
N GLY A 52 -14.66 4.68 -6.35
CA GLY A 52 -14.33 4.71 -4.92
C GLY A 52 -14.78 5.98 -4.19
N THR A 53 -15.36 6.96 -4.89
CA THR A 53 -15.88 8.20 -4.31
C THR A 53 -17.31 8.45 -4.75
N HIS A 54 -18.07 9.15 -3.91
CA HIS A 54 -19.48 9.46 -4.21
C HIS A 54 -19.62 10.41 -5.41
N ASP A 55 -18.70 11.34 -5.58
CA ASP A 55 -18.69 12.34 -6.65
C ASP A 55 -17.98 11.87 -7.94
N GLY A 56 -17.44 10.66 -7.93
CA GLY A 56 -16.72 10.09 -9.07
C GLY A 56 -15.32 10.69 -9.30
N THR A 57 -14.83 11.54 -8.41
CA THR A 57 -13.49 12.14 -8.54
C THR A 57 -12.43 11.28 -7.86
N LEU A 58 -11.25 11.18 -8.47
CA LEU A 58 -10.12 10.54 -7.84
C LEU A 58 -9.53 11.47 -6.77
N PRO A 59 -9.42 11.04 -5.49
CA PRO A 59 -8.91 11.89 -4.42
C PRO A 59 -7.50 12.41 -4.72
N VAL A 60 -7.24 13.70 -4.49
CA VAL A 60 -5.93 14.33 -4.70
C VAL A 60 -4.83 13.62 -3.90
N SER A 61 -5.16 13.07 -2.74
CA SER A 61 -4.24 12.25 -1.95
C SER A 61 -3.63 11.07 -2.73
N ALA A 62 -4.37 10.53 -3.71
CA ALA A 62 -3.88 9.44 -4.54
C ALA A 62 -2.80 9.83 -5.57
N GLN A 63 -2.42 11.11 -5.65
CA GLN A 63 -1.24 11.56 -6.41
C GLN A 63 0.08 11.16 -5.75
N ARG A 64 0.07 10.97 -4.43
CA ARG A 64 1.23 10.58 -3.65
C ARG A 64 1.01 9.19 -3.07
N VAL A 65 1.72 8.23 -3.63
CA VAL A 65 1.64 6.83 -3.21
C VAL A 65 3.06 6.28 -3.12
N PHE A 66 3.38 5.58 -2.03
CA PHE A 66 4.64 4.84 -1.94
C PHE A 66 4.60 3.62 -2.86
N ASP A 67 5.73 3.29 -3.46
CA ASP A 67 5.88 2.02 -4.19
C ASP A 67 5.55 0.84 -3.26
N PRO A 68 4.75 -0.14 -3.72
CA PRO A 68 4.30 -1.24 -2.88
C PRO A 68 5.44 -2.14 -2.40
N ILE A 69 6.39 -2.47 -3.26
CA ILE A 69 7.49 -3.39 -2.93
C ILE A 69 8.49 -2.72 -1.99
N ASP A 70 8.84 -1.47 -2.27
CA ASP A 70 9.72 -0.68 -1.40
C ASP A 70 9.09 -0.50 -0.01
N LEU A 71 7.79 -0.23 0.05
CA LEU A 71 7.08 -0.06 1.32
C LEU A 71 7.00 -1.37 2.11
N LEU A 72 6.73 -2.50 1.46
CA LEU A 72 6.76 -3.81 2.12
C LEU A 72 8.16 -4.17 2.62
N THR A 73 9.20 -3.89 1.84
CA THR A 73 10.59 -4.09 2.26
C THR A 73 10.92 -3.27 3.50
N PHE A 74 10.48 -2.01 3.51
CA PHE A 74 10.66 -1.13 4.66
C PHE A 74 9.88 -1.61 5.89
N ALA A 75 8.64 -2.10 5.73
CA ALA A 75 7.86 -2.70 6.80
C ALA A 75 8.51 -3.98 7.32
N ALA A 76 9.01 -4.86 6.43
CA ALA A 76 9.73 -6.08 6.79
C ALA A 76 10.94 -5.80 7.68
N ALA A 77 11.70 -4.76 7.37
CA ALA A 77 12.86 -4.36 8.18
C ALA A 77 12.51 -3.84 9.59
N ASN A 78 11.23 -3.55 9.84
CA ASN A 78 10.73 -2.99 11.10
C ASN A 78 9.78 -3.92 11.87
N THR A 79 9.57 -5.15 11.39
CA THR A 79 8.64 -6.14 11.97
C THR A 79 9.29 -7.51 12.02
N GLU A 80 8.74 -8.44 12.82
CA GLU A 80 9.33 -9.77 13.00
C GLU A 80 8.41 -10.92 12.57
N LYS A 81 7.09 -10.81 12.78
CA LYS A 81 6.16 -11.93 12.66
C LYS A 81 5.03 -11.68 11.66
N ILE A 82 4.62 -10.42 11.51
CA ILE A 82 3.47 -10.04 10.71
C ILE A 82 3.67 -10.39 9.24
N LYS A 83 2.65 -10.92 8.60
CA LYS A 83 2.70 -11.24 7.18
C LYS A 83 2.53 -9.98 6.34
N LEU A 84 3.20 -9.93 5.21
CA LEU A 84 3.16 -8.81 4.28
C LEU A 84 2.55 -9.26 2.96
N GLY A 85 1.74 -8.40 2.35
CA GLY A 85 1.08 -8.74 1.09
C GLY A 85 0.64 -7.53 0.27
N THR A 86 0.44 -7.76 -1.02
CA THR A 86 -0.14 -6.80 -1.94
C THR A 86 -1.62 -7.13 -2.13
N SER A 87 -2.52 -6.17 -1.98
CA SER A 87 -3.93 -6.35 -2.32
C SER A 87 -4.16 -6.20 -3.82
N VAL A 88 -3.37 -5.33 -4.45
CA VAL A 88 -3.23 -5.16 -5.90
C VAL A 88 -1.77 -4.96 -6.21
N ILE A 89 -1.29 -5.56 -7.28
CA ILE A 89 -0.02 -5.26 -7.92
C ILE A 89 -0.22 -5.23 -9.44
N ASP A 90 0.30 -4.22 -10.09
CA ASP A 90 0.16 -4.05 -11.54
C ASP A 90 1.24 -4.85 -12.28
N MET A 91 0.96 -6.13 -12.47
CA MET A 91 1.90 -7.12 -13.02
C MET A 91 2.47 -6.76 -14.39
N LEU A 92 1.77 -5.92 -15.16
CA LEU A 92 2.22 -5.53 -16.50
C LEU A 92 3.46 -4.62 -16.47
N PHE A 93 3.67 -3.94 -15.35
CA PHE A 93 4.80 -3.02 -15.16
C PHE A 93 5.95 -3.63 -14.34
N HIS A 94 5.81 -4.87 -13.90
CA HIS A 94 6.86 -5.59 -13.20
C HIS A 94 7.46 -6.70 -14.06
N ASN A 95 8.78 -6.79 -14.07
CA ASN A 95 9.44 -7.94 -14.67
C ASN A 95 9.13 -9.19 -13.83
N PRO A 96 8.50 -10.24 -14.38
CA PRO A 96 8.06 -11.39 -13.60
C PRO A 96 9.21 -12.17 -12.95
N VAL A 97 10.38 -12.18 -13.57
CA VAL A 97 11.57 -12.84 -13.03
C VAL A 97 12.09 -12.08 -11.80
N ILE A 98 12.07 -10.74 -11.85
CA ILE A 98 12.50 -9.92 -10.72
C ILE A 98 11.47 -9.99 -9.59
N LEU A 99 10.18 -9.96 -9.92
CA LEU A 99 9.11 -10.03 -8.92
C LEU A 99 9.06 -11.38 -8.19
N ALA A 100 9.43 -12.47 -8.86
CA ALA A 100 9.46 -13.81 -8.28
C ALA A 100 10.69 -14.08 -7.39
N LYS A 101 11.68 -13.20 -7.40
CA LYS A 101 12.91 -13.31 -6.62
C LYS A 101 12.70 -12.98 -5.14
#